data_e43b4f94caef16c8e773c76027475f8f
#
_entry.id   e43b4f94caef16c8e773c76027475f8f
#
_cell.length_a   1.000
_cell.length_b   1.000
_cell.length_c   1.000
_cell.angle_alpha   90.00
_cell.angle_beta   90.00
_cell.angle_gamma   90.00
#
_symmetry.space_group_name_H-M   'P 1'
#
loop_
_entity.id
_entity.type
_entity.pdbx_description
1 polymer ?
#
loop_
_entity_poly.entity_id
_entity_poly.type
_entity_poly.pdbx_seq_one_letter_code
_entity_poly.pdbx_strand_id
1 'polypeptide(L)' 'MKILVTGSNGFVGRNLVCQLKNIRDGKARYYGDLTVCAVYEYDIDSTQEELERYCSDCDFVFNLAGVN' A
#
# COMPACT_ATOMS: atom_id res chain seq x y z
N MET A 1 -3.42 -9.97 -4.86
CA MET A 1 -3.19 -8.60 -5.34
C MET A 1 -2.07 -7.96 -4.54
N LYS A 2 -1.10 -7.41 -5.21
CA LYS A 2 0.01 -6.67 -4.61
C LYS A 2 -0.27 -5.18 -4.75
N ILE A 3 -0.24 -4.45 -3.65
CA ILE A 3 -0.68 -3.05 -3.61
C ILE A 3 0.49 -2.18 -3.17
N LEU A 4 0.73 -1.10 -3.91
CA LEU A 4 1.70 -0.07 -3.56
C LEU A 4 0.97 1.15 -3.03
N VAL A 5 1.42 1.68 -1.89
CA VAL A 5 0.90 2.92 -1.33
C VAL A 5 2.03 3.95 -1.32
N THR A 6 1.90 5.02 -2.08
CA THR A 6 2.83 6.15 -2.03
C THR A 6 2.30 7.16 -1.01
N GLY A 7 3.22 7.87 -0.33
CA GLY A 7 2.83 8.75 0.77
C GLY A 7 2.41 7.96 2.02
N SER A 8 3.02 6.80 2.23
CA SER A 8 2.61 5.86 3.28
C SER A 8 2.83 6.38 4.70
N ASN A 9 3.74 7.34 4.89
CA ASN A 9 4.02 7.92 6.20
C ASN A 9 3.05 9.05 6.58
N GLY A 10 2.22 9.53 5.65
CA GLY A 10 1.20 10.52 5.94
C GLY A 10 0.05 9.92 6.74
N PHE A 11 -0.82 10.78 7.29
CA PHE A 11 -1.94 10.33 8.10
C PHE A 11 -2.86 9.37 7.35
N VAL A 12 -3.27 9.76 6.14
CA VAL A 12 -4.16 8.91 5.32
C VAL A 12 -3.43 7.64 4.89
N GLY A 13 -2.15 7.76 4.52
CA GLY A 13 -1.35 6.63 4.09
C GLY A 13 -1.20 5.57 5.16
N ARG A 14 -0.91 5.98 6.40
CA ARG A 14 -0.76 5.05 7.52
C ARG A 14 -2.05 4.30 7.80
N ASN A 15 -3.18 5.00 7.77
CA ASN A 15 -4.49 4.37 7.97
C ASN A 15 -4.80 3.36 6.86
N LEU A 16 -4.55 3.75 5.62
CA LEU A 16 -4.78 2.85 4.49
C LEU A 16 -3.89 1.62 4.55
N VAL A 17 -2.60 1.80 4.84
CA VAL A 17 -1.66 0.68 4.95
C VAL A 17 -2.09 -0.27 6.06
N CYS A 18 -2.52 0.27 7.20
CA CYS A 18 -2.99 -0.54 8.30
C CYS A 18 -4.19 -1.41 7.89
N GLN A 19 -5.17 -0.81 7.20
CA GLN A 19 -6.34 -1.53 6.73
C GLN A 19 -5.99 -2.60 5.69
N LEU A 20 -5.10 -2.27 4.75
CA LEU A 20 -4.67 -3.22 3.73
C LEU A 20 -3.93 -4.41 4.35
N LYS A 21 -3.10 -4.17 5.35
CA LYS A 21 -2.42 -5.24 6.07
C LYS A 21 -3.39 -6.12 6.84
N ASN A 22 -4.44 -5.53 7.40
CA ASN A 22 -5.50 -6.30 8.06
C ASN A 22 -6.23 -7.21 7.07
N ILE A 23 -6.51 -6.72 5.89
CA ILE A 23 -7.13 -7.53 4.83
C ILE A 23 -6.19 -8.67 4.44
N ARG A 24 -4.90 -8.36 4.24
CA ARG A 24 -3.90 -9.36 3.90
C ARG A 24 -3.83 -10.47 4.94
N ASP A 25 -3.92 -10.11 6.21
CA ASP A 25 -3.81 -11.04 7.33
C ASP A 25 -5.14 -11.73 7.68
N GLY A 26 -6.19 -11.43 6.94
CA GLY A 26 -7.50 -12.06 7.14
C GLY A 26 -8.29 -11.51 8.32
N LYS A 27 -7.91 -10.34 8.84
CA LYS A 27 -8.56 -9.75 10.02
C LYS A 27 -9.78 -8.90 9.69
N ALA A 28 -9.87 -8.42 8.44
CA ALA A 28 -11.00 -7.61 8.00
C ALA A 28 -11.94 -8.49 7.17
N ARG A 29 -13.21 -8.53 7.56
CA ARG A 29 -14.20 -9.43 6.93
C ARG A 29 -15.04 -8.76 5.85
N TYR A 30 -14.95 -7.43 5.71
CA TYR A 30 -15.82 -6.69 4.82
C TYR A 30 -15.45 -6.81 3.35
N TYR A 31 -14.30 -7.37 3.05
CA TYR A 31 -13.75 -7.43 1.70
C TYR A 31 -13.54 -8.88 1.28
N GLY A 32 -14.57 -9.69 1.44
CA GLY A 32 -14.48 -11.14 1.24
C GLY A 32 -13.90 -11.58 -0.09
N ASP A 33 -14.11 -10.80 -1.15
CA ASP A 33 -13.59 -11.11 -2.47
C ASP A 33 -12.23 -10.48 -2.77
N LEU A 34 -11.74 -9.60 -1.88
CA LEU A 34 -10.48 -8.91 -2.07
C LEU A 34 -9.33 -9.72 -1.44
N THR A 35 -8.41 -10.17 -2.25
CA THR A 35 -7.22 -10.87 -1.80
C THR A 35 -6.01 -9.96 -1.90
N VAL A 36 -5.43 -9.63 -0.75
CA VAL A 36 -4.21 -8.83 -0.67
C VAL A 36 -3.09 -9.74 -0.19
N CYS A 37 -2.08 -9.95 -1.03
CA CYS A 37 -0.94 -10.80 -0.68
C CYS A 37 0.31 -10.00 -0.29
N ALA A 38 0.42 -8.74 -0.71
CA ALA A 38 1.54 -7.88 -0.33
C ALA A 38 1.11 -6.42 -0.33
N VAL A 39 1.68 -5.65 0.60
CA VAL A 39 1.49 -4.20 0.68
C VAL A 39 2.86 -3.55 0.69
N TYR A 40 3.16 -2.77 -0.35
CA TYR A 40 4.40 -2.03 -0.45
C TYR A 40 4.18 -0.58 -0.01
N GLU A 41 5.12 -0.06 0.75
CA GLU A 41 5.07 1.30 1.28
C GLU A 41 6.19 2.13 0.67
N TYR A 42 5.85 3.27 0.11
CA TYR A 42 6.80 4.22 -0.45
C TYR A 42 6.54 5.61 0.11
N ASP A 43 7.59 6.27 0.54
CA ASP A 43 7.51 7.65 1.00
C ASP A 43 8.82 8.38 0.69
N ILE A 44 8.94 9.61 1.15
CA ILE A 44 10.07 10.48 0.86
C ILE A 44 11.43 9.84 1.23
N ASP A 45 11.44 8.97 2.23
CA ASP A 45 12.65 8.29 2.67
C ASP A 45 13.02 7.09 1.81
N SER A 46 12.15 6.68 0.90
CA SER A 46 12.38 5.54 0.03
C SER A 46 13.19 5.94 -1.21
N THR A 47 13.91 4.99 -1.77
CA THR A 47 14.75 5.25 -2.94
C THR A 47 13.96 5.13 -4.24
N GLN A 48 14.50 5.75 -5.32
CA GLN A 48 13.93 5.61 -6.65
C GLN A 48 13.94 4.16 -7.11
N GLU A 49 14.97 3.41 -6.74
CA GLU A 49 15.07 1.98 -7.09
C GLU A 49 13.95 1.17 -6.44
N GLU A 50 13.60 1.49 -5.19
CA GLU A 50 12.48 0.84 -4.51
C GLU A 50 11.17 1.13 -5.23
N LEU A 51 10.95 2.39 -5.64
CA LEU A 51 9.75 2.77 -6.36
C LEU A 51 9.61 1.99 -7.66
N GLU A 52 10.69 1.92 -8.44
CA GLU A 52 10.68 1.19 -9.70
C GLU A 52 10.39 -0.29 -9.50
N ARG A 53 10.99 -0.91 -8.49
CA ARG A 53 10.77 -2.31 -8.17
C ARG A 53 9.32 -2.56 -7.75
N TYR A 54 8.77 -1.71 -6.89
CA TYR A 54 7.40 -1.87 -6.43
C TYR A 54 6.40 -1.64 -7.56
N CYS A 55 6.63 -0.64 -8.40
CA CYS A 55 5.78 -0.38 -9.56
C CYS A 55 5.76 -1.55 -10.55
N SER A 56 6.89 -2.22 -10.71
CA SER A 56 6.98 -3.38 -11.60
C SER A 56 6.23 -4.59 -11.06
N ASP A 57 6.14 -4.70 -9.73
CA ASP A 57 5.62 -5.90 -9.07
C ASP A 57 4.17 -5.73 -8.60
N CYS A 58 3.71 -4.52 -8.36
CA CYS A 58 2.38 -4.30 -7.81
C CYS A 58 1.29 -4.38 -8.88
N ASP A 59 0.08 -4.73 -8.44
CA ASP A 59 -1.11 -4.79 -9.29
C ASP A 59 -1.93 -3.52 -9.23
N PHE A 60 -1.79 -2.75 -8.14
CA PHE A 60 -2.57 -1.54 -7.91
C PHE A 60 -1.75 -0.53 -7.11
N VAL A 61 -1.94 0.76 -7.39
CA VAL A 61 -1.24 1.84 -6.70
C VAL A 61 -2.24 2.82 -6.10
N PHE A 62 -2.11 3.07 -4.80
CA PHE A 62 -2.75 4.21 -4.14
C PHE A 62 -1.73 5.34 -4.05
N ASN A 63 -1.92 6.37 -4.84
CA ASN A 63 -0.99 7.50 -4.88
C ASN A 63 -1.48 8.60 -3.94
N LEU A 64 -0.99 8.60 -2.72
CA LEU A 64 -1.34 9.56 -1.68
C LEU A 64 -0.26 10.61 -1.45
N ALA A 65 0.83 10.57 -2.23
CA ALA A 65 1.88 11.57 -2.13
C ALA A 65 1.30 12.95 -2.43
N GLY A 66 1.49 13.90 -1.52
CA GLY A 66 0.93 15.24 -1.65
C GLY A 66 -0.47 15.42 -1.08
N VAL A 67 -1.10 14.36 -0.59
CA VAL A 67 -2.39 14.43 0.10
C VAL A 67 -2.14 14.59 1.59
N ASN A 68 -2.67 15.66 2.17
CA ASN A 68 -2.52 15.95 3.60
C ASN A 68 -3.87 16.04 4.29
#